data_127f1359d2a288979653503643c4bb8f
#
_entry.id   127f1359d2a288979653503643c4bb8f
#
_cell.length_a   1.000
_cell.length_b   1.000
_cell.length_c   1.000
_cell.angle_alpha   90.00
_cell.angle_beta   90.00
_cell.angle_gamma   90.00
#
_symmetry.space_group_name_H-M   'P 1'
#
loop_
_entity.id
_entity.type
_entity.pdbx_description
1 polymer ?
#
loop_
_entity_poly.entity_id
_entity_poly.type
_entity_poly.pdbx_seq_one_letter_code
_entity_poly.pdbx_strand_id
1 'polypeptide(L)' 'MKIQESAENYLETILMLSQRGTDVRSIDIANELDFSKPSVSIAMKNLRENGYIEMDDNGHITLLPLSLIHI' A
#
# COMPACT_ATOMS: atom_id res chain seq x y z
N MET A 1 1.51 6.75 17.76
CA MET A 1 0.71 6.13 16.68
C MET A 1 1.02 4.65 16.58
N LYS A 2 0.01 3.88 16.36
CA LYS A 2 0.22 2.45 16.20
C LYS A 2 0.55 2.15 14.75
N ILE A 3 1.74 1.65 14.52
CA ILE A 3 2.22 1.32 13.17
C ILE A 3 1.28 0.33 12.48
N GLN A 4 0.72 -0.61 13.24
CA GLN A 4 -0.18 -1.63 12.72
C GLN A 4 -1.45 -1.07 12.13
N GLU A 5 -2.04 -0.05 12.74
CA GLU A 5 -3.24 0.59 12.22
C GLU A 5 -2.98 1.25 10.88
N SER A 6 -1.85 1.94 10.77
CA SER A 6 -1.47 2.57 9.52
C SER A 6 -1.22 1.53 8.44
N ALA A 7 -0.53 0.44 8.76
CA ALA A 7 -0.25 -0.63 7.82
C ALA A 7 -1.55 -1.25 7.30
N GLU A 8 -2.50 -1.54 8.21
CA GLU A 8 -3.79 -2.10 7.82
C GLU A 8 -4.56 -1.17 6.89
N ASN A 9 -4.58 0.14 7.19
CA ASN A 9 -5.24 1.12 6.35
C ASN A 9 -4.65 1.15 4.95
N TYR A 10 -3.33 1.13 4.85
CA TYR A 10 -2.65 1.12 3.57
C TYR A 10 -2.97 -0.15 2.78
N LEU A 11 -2.91 -1.31 3.46
CA LEU A 11 -3.16 -2.59 2.80
C LEU A 11 -4.60 -2.70 2.32
N GLU A 12 -5.56 -2.27 3.12
CA GLU A 12 -6.96 -2.25 2.72
C GLU A 12 -7.18 -1.34 1.52
N THR A 13 -6.54 -0.17 1.51
CA THR A 13 -6.66 0.76 0.40
C THR A 13 -6.09 0.17 -0.87
N ILE A 14 -4.94 -0.48 -0.79
CA ILE A 14 -4.33 -1.13 -1.95
C ILE A 14 -5.26 -2.21 -2.49
N LEU A 15 -5.81 -3.02 -1.60
CA LEU A 15 -6.74 -4.08 -2.00
C LEU A 15 -7.96 -3.51 -2.71
N MET A 16 -8.56 -2.47 -2.13
CA MET A 16 -9.74 -1.83 -2.70
C MET A 16 -9.44 -1.26 -4.09
N LEU A 17 -8.32 -0.56 -4.24
CA LEU A 17 -7.95 0.02 -5.52
C LEU A 17 -7.63 -1.06 -6.55
N SER A 18 -7.01 -2.15 -6.13
CA SER A 18 -6.72 -3.28 -7.01
C SER A 18 -8.01 -3.93 -7.53
N GLN A 19 -9.02 -4.02 -6.70
CA GLN A 19 -10.31 -4.60 -7.07
C GLN A 19 -11.06 -3.74 -8.08
N ARG A 20 -10.73 -2.45 -8.18
CA ARG A 20 -11.32 -1.57 -9.18
C ARG A 20 -10.72 -1.77 -10.57
N GLY A 21 -9.71 -2.63 -10.69
CA GLY A 21 -9.09 -2.95 -11.95
C GLY A 21 -8.04 -1.96 -12.42
N THR A 22 -7.62 -1.05 -11.55
CA THR A 22 -6.58 -0.07 -11.87
C THR A 22 -5.25 -0.50 -11.29
N ASP A 23 -4.15 -0.13 -11.96
CA ASP A 23 -2.82 -0.32 -11.42
C ASP A 23 -2.62 0.64 -10.25
N VAL A 24 -2.22 0.11 -9.10
CA VAL A 24 -2.08 0.89 -7.88
C VAL A 24 -0.67 1.43 -7.76
N ARG A 25 -0.56 2.73 -7.51
CA ARG A 25 0.71 3.40 -7.26
C ARG A 25 0.62 4.19 -5.97
N SER A 26 1.76 4.62 -5.44
CA SER A 26 1.80 5.43 -4.21
C SER A 26 0.93 6.69 -4.32
N ILE A 27 0.93 7.32 -5.49
CA ILE A 27 0.11 8.53 -5.70
C ILE A 27 -1.38 8.24 -5.55
N ASP A 28 -1.83 7.07 -6.01
CA ASP A 28 -3.24 6.69 -5.90
C ASP A 28 -3.63 6.51 -4.45
N ILE A 29 -2.75 5.93 -3.66
CA ILE A 29 -2.96 5.73 -2.23
C ILE A 29 -2.99 7.09 -1.52
N ALA A 30 -2.06 7.97 -1.85
CA ALA A 30 -2.00 9.31 -1.26
C ALA A 30 -3.29 10.08 -1.52
N ASN A 31 -3.81 10.00 -2.73
CA ASN A 31 -5.05 10.68 -3.10
C ASN A 31 -6.26 10.08 -2.40
N GLU A 32 -6.29 8.75 -2.30
CA GLU A 32 -7.43 8.06 -1.68
C GLU A 32 -7.51 8.35 -0.18
N LEU A 33 -6.38 8.39 0.51
CA LEU A 33 -6.31 8.60 1.95
C LEU A 33 -6.10 10.05 2.36
N ASP A 34 -5.89 10.93 1.38
CA ASP A 34 -5.58 12.36 1.62
C ASP A 34 -4.34 12.52 2.49
N PHE A 35 -3.33 11.72 2.22
CA PHE A 35 -2.04 11.77 2.89
C PHE A 35 -0.99 12.41 1.98
N SER A 36 0.08 12.92 2.57
CA SER A 36 1.17 13.50 1.79
C SER A 36 1.93 12.40 1.04
N LYS A 37 2.45 12.73 -0.14
CA LYS A 37 3.21 11.78 -0.94
C LYS A 37 4.45 11.24 -0.21
N PRO A 38 5.24 12.07 0.48
CA PRO A 38 6.38 11.55 1.24
C PRO A 38 5.99 10.54 2.30
N SER A 39 4.89 10.79 3.02
CA SER A 39 4.42 9.87 4.05
C SER A 39 4.04 8.52 3.45
N VAL A 40 3.31 8.54 2.34
CA VAL A 40 2.90 7.30 1.67
C VAL A 40 4.12 6.56 1.12
N SER A 41 5.08 7.27 0.55
CA SER A 41 6.29 6.64 0.02
C SER A 41 7.07 5.91 1.10
N ILE A 42 7.21 6.52 2.28
CA ILE A 42 7.88 5.89 3.41
C ILE A 42 7.10 4.64 3.86
N ALA A 43 5.77 4.75 3.94
CA ALA A 43 4.94 3.64 4.35
C ALA A 43 5.03 2.47 3.36
N MET A 44 5.01 2.78 2.05
CA MET A 44 5.12 1.75 1.03
C MET A 44 6.48 1.05 1.08
N LYS A 45 7.54 1.81 1.33
CA LYS A 45 8.86 1.23 1.49
C LYS A 45 8.89 0.25 2.68
N ASN A 46 8.31 0.64 3.81
CA ASN A 46 8.26 -0.20 4.99
C ASN A 46 7.45 -1.48 4.73
N LEU A 47 6.30 -1.37 4.07
CA LEU A 47 5.48 -2.53 3.74
C LEU A 47 6.22 -3.48 2.80
N ARG A 48 6.95 -2.94 1.84
CA ARG A 48 7.74 -3.75 0.90
C ARG A 48 8.85 -4.49 1.63
N GLU A 49 9.55 -3.81 2.53
CA GLU A 49 10.65 -4.42 3.29
C GLU A 49 10.16 -5.53 4.21
N ASN A 50 8.91 -5.43 4.68
CA ASN A 50 8.32 -6.43 5.56
C ASN A 50 7.58 -7.54 4.80
N GLY A 51 7.60 -7.52 3.48
CA GLY A 51 7.04 -8.59 2.68
C GLY A 51 5.54 -8.54 2.46
N TYR A 52 4.89 -7.41 2.74
CA TYR A 52 3.46 -7.27 2.53
C TYR A 52 3.10 -6.89 1.11
N ILE A 53 3.97 -6.15 0.44
CA ILE A 53 3.72 -5.70 -0.92
C ILE A 53 4.97 -5.88 -1.77
N GLU A 54 4.76 -5.86 -3.08
CA GLU A 54 5.83 -5.85 -4.07
C GLU A 54 5.62 -4.64 -4.97
N MET A 55 6.70 -4.05 -5.42
CA MET A 55 6.64 -2.90 -6.30
C MET A 55 7.51 -3.17 -7.53
N ASP A 56 6.95 -2.99 -8.73
CA ASP A 56 7.70 -3.20 -9.96
C ASP A 56 8.47 -1.94 -10.38
N ASP A 57 9.17 -2.02 -11.52
CA ASP A 57 9.99 -0.92 -12.02
C ASP A 57 9.15 0.31 -12.39
N ASN A 58 7.88 0.12 -12.66
CA ASN A 58 6.96 1.22 -12.99
C ASN A 58 6.30 1.82 -11.75
N GLY A 59 6.59 1.29 -10.57
CA GLY A 59 5.99 1.75 -9.33
C GLY A 59 4.63 1.16 -9.03
N HIS A 60 4.21 0.14 -9.76
CA HIS A 60 2.94 -0.53 -9.49
C HIS A 60 3.07 -1.41 -8.25
N ILE A 61 2.07 -1.31 -7.37
CA ILE A 61 2.07 -2.00 -6.09
C ILE A 61 1.16 -3.22 -6.17
N THR A 62 1.68 -4.36 -5.73
CA THR A 62 0.93 -5.62 -5.70
C THR A 62 0.96 -6.16 -4.28
N LEU A 63 -0.19 -6.62 -3.80
CA LEU A 63 -0.27 -7.27 -2.49
C LEU A 63 0.31 -8.67 -2.57
N LEU A 64 1.12 -9.01 -1.58
CA LEU A 64 1.67 -10.35 -1.45
C LEU A 64 0.79 -11.19 -0.52
N PRO A 65 0.89 -12.54 -0.58
CA PRO A 65 0.03 -13.42 0.24
C PRO A 65 0.07 -13.12 1.72
N LEU A 66 1.20 -12.66 2.24
CA LEU A 66 1.33 -12.32 3.66
C LEU A 66 0.37 -11.20 4.06
N SER A 67 0.19 -10.19 3.19
CA SER A 67 -0.72 -9.09 3.49
C SER A 67 -2.18 -9.54 3.54
N LEU A 68 -2.55 -10.53 2.74
CA LEU A 68 -3.90 -11.04 2.71
C LEU A 68 -4.24 -11.80 3.98
N ILE A 69 -3.26 -12.39 4.63
CA ILE A 69 -3.45 -13.09 5.90
C ILE A 69 -3.71 -12.09 7.02
N HIS A 70 -3.10 -10.92 6.95
CA HIS A 70 -3.21 -9.90 7.99
C HIS A 70 -4.40 -8.97 7.85
N ILE A 71 -5.04 -9.00 6.72
CA ILE A 71 -6.26 -8.26 6.49
C ILE A 71 -7.46 -9.11 6.86
#